data_ebbfd8397e2e62a40abc99fc3de69caa
#
_entry.id   ebbfd8397e2e62a40abc99fc3de69caa
#
_cell.length_a   1.000
_cell.length_b   1.000
_cell.length_c   1.000
_cell.angle_alpha   90.00
_cell.angle_beta   90.00
_cell.angle_gamma   90.00
#
_symmetry.space_group_name_H-M   'P 1'
#
loop_
_entity.id
_entity.type
_entity.pdbx_description
1 polymer ?
#
loop_
_entity_poly.entity_id
_entity_poly.type
_entity_poly.pdbx_seq_one_letter_code
_entity_poly.pdbx_strand_id
1 'polypeptide(L)'
;MFLTIKRAVCIRATLIFFSAAYVAATVPAASQESDAVVVKMTAERMFVPEKVSIKVGQTVEWANDDTTMTHEVTTDPNIASDPSDVSIPEGAQPFDSHLIPSGKTFRHQFTVPGLYRYACPPHENDGMLGGVTVAK
;
A
#
# COMPACT_ATOMS: atom_id res chain seq x y z
N MET A 1 71.01 66.72 0.45
CA MET A 1 70.39 65.98 -0.67
C MET A 1 70.06 64.59 -0.14
N PHE A 2 68.90 64.45 0.50
CA PHE A 2 68.48 63.20 1.11
C PHE A 2 67.25 62.64 0.39
N LEU A 3 67.40 61.48 -0.20
CA LEU A 3 66.38 60.84 -0.96
C LEU A 3 65.56 59.91 0.01
N THR A 4 64.31 60.26 0.25
CA THR A 4 63.44 59.48 1.13
C THR A 4 62.68 58.43 0.31
N ILE A 5 63.01 57.16 0.52
CA ILE A 5 62.34 56.04 -0.09
C ILE A 5 61.11 55.71 0.71
N LYS A 6 59.89 55.90 0.14
CA LYS A 6 58.62 55.48 0.72
C LYS A 6 58.41 53.99 0.38
N ARG A 7 58.41 53.16 1.42
CA ARG A 7 58.03 51.74 1.30
C ARG A 7 56.52 51.66 1.23
N ALA A 8 55.98 51.12 0.08
CA ALA A 8 54.59 50.77 -0.03
C ALA A 8 54.35 49.43 0.65
N VAL A 9 53.48 49.44 1.65
CA VAL A 9 52.98 48.20 2.30
C VAL A 9 51.83 47.65 1.49
N CYS A 10 52.07 46.53 0.81
CA CYS A 10 51.00 45.77 0.12
C CYS A 10 50.23 44.93 1.16
N ILE A 11 49.05 45.37 1.51
CA ILE A 11 48.13 44.57 2.34
C ILE A 11 47.47 43.53 1.40
N ARG A 12 47.87 42.28 1.52
CA ARG A 12 47.18 41.16 0.85
C ARG A 12 45.92 40.83 1.67
N ALA A 13 44.75 41.22 1.13
CA ALA A 13 43.47 40.77 1.66
C ALA A 13 43.26 39.28 1.27
N THR A 14 43.33 38.40 2.25
CA THR A 14 43.02 37.01 2.08
C THR A 14 41.49 36.83 2.17
N LEU A 15 40.82 36.62 1.03
CA LEU A 15 39.40 36.28 0.97
C LEU A 15 39.25 34.82 1.43
N ILE A 16 38.72 34.64 2.63
CA ILE A 16 38.31 33.33 3.13
C ILE A 16 36.92 33.03 2.58
N PHE A 17 36.84 32.14 1.60
CA PHE A 17 35.58 31.59 1.12
C PHE A 17 35.06 30.59 2.16
N PHE A 18 34.03 30.98 2.93
CA PHE A 18 33.26 30.05 3.71
C PHE A 18 32.31 29.28 2.74
N SER A 19 32.69 28.07 2.35
CA SER A 19 31.79 27.13 1.69
C SER A 19 30.80 26.60 2.72
N ALA A 20 29.58 27.14 2.74
CA ALA A 20 28.48 26.56 3.48
C ALA A 20 28.06 25.28 2.78
N ALA A 21 28.47 24.11 3.32
CA ALA A 21 27.94 22.82 2.88
C ALA A 21 26.46 22.73 3.30
N TYR A 22 25.56 22.85 2.31
CA TYR A 22 24.14 22.62 2.52
C TYR A 22 23.94 21.09 2.61
N VAL A 23 23.83 20.57 3.81
CA VAL A 23 23.40 19.19 4.04
C VAL A 23 21.89 19.15 3.78
N ALA A 24 21.51 18.71 2.60
CA ALA A 24 20.12 18.42 2.31
C ALA A 24 19.70 17.21 3.17
N ALA A 25 18.99 17.49 4.25
CA ALA A 25 18.34 16.44 5.03
C ALA A 25 17.24 15.80 4.14
N THR A 26 17.50 14.60 3.63
CA THR A 26 16.46 13.78 3.02
C THR A 26 15.52 13.33 4.13
N VAL A 27 14.38 14.02 4.25
CA VAL A 27 13.28 13.56 5.09
C VAL A 27 12.77 12.27 4.44
N PRO A 28 12.83 11.12 5.12
CA PRO A 28 12.19 9.93 4.59
C PRO A 28 10.71 10.26 4.43
N ALA A 29 10.17 10.07 3.21
CA ALA A 29 8.73 10.11 3.00
C ALA A 29 8.12 9.04 3.90
N ALA A 30 7.53 9.46 5.02
CA ALA A 30 6.69 8.59 5.80
C ALA A 30 5.59 8.13 4.85
N SER A 31 5.62 6.84 4.45
CA SER A 31 4.49 6.23 3.80
C SER A 31 3.32 6.42 4.76
N GLN A 32 2.38 7.31 4.41
CA GLN A 32 1.10 7.37 5.10
C GLN A 32 0.48 6.00 4.89
N GLU A 33 0.59 5.16 5.90
CA GLU A 33 -0.20 3.96 6.02
C GLU A 33 -1.64 4.44 6.18
N SER A 34 -2.32 4.61 5.03
CA SER A 34 -3.73 4.94 5.02
C SER A 34 -4.43 3.83 5.78
N ASP A 35 -5.24 4.21 6.79
CA ASP A 35 -6.03 3.25 7.55
C ASP A 35 -6.70 2.27 6.58
N ALA A 36 -6.31 1.00 6.66
CA ALA A 36 -6.87 -0.03 5.80
C ALA A 36 -8.34 -0.23 6.17
N VAL A 37 -9.18 -0.40 5.16
CA VAL A 37 -10.57 -0.82 5.38
C VAL A 37 -10.53 -2.31 5.73
N VAL A 38 -11.02 -2.66 6.92
CA VAL A 38 -10.97 -4.04 7.42
C VAL A 38 -12.22 -4.80 7.02
N VAL A 39 -12.02 -5.99 6.45
CA VAL A 39 -13.05 -7.00 6.20
C VAL A 39 -12.72 -8.24 7.04
N LYS A 40 -13.63 -8.66 7.88
CA LYS A 40 -13.47 -9.85 8.72
C LYS A 40 -13.91 -11.10 7.97
N MET A 41 -13.21 -12.19 8.17
CA MET A 41 -13.60 -13.53 7.75
C MET A 41 -14.03 -14.30 8.99
N THR A 42 -15.28 -14.76 9.02
CA THR A 42 -15.93 -15.25 10.24
C THR A 42 -16.17 -16.75 10.22
N ALA A 43 -16.43 -17.34 11.39
CA ALA A 43 -16.78 -18.74 11.56
C ALA A 43 -18.09 -19.14 10.84
N GLU A 44 -18.93 -18.15 10.52
CA GLU A 44 -20.14 -18.35 9.70
C GLU A 44 -19.83 -18.42 8.20
N ARG A 45 -18.55 -18.44 7.82
CA ARG A 45 -18.07 -18.45 6.43
C ARG A 45 -18.56 -17.24 5.64
N MET A 46 -18.39 -16.07 6.23
CA MET A 46 -18.78 -14.80 5.60
C MET A 46 -17.64 -13.77 5.63
N PHE A 47 -17.63 -12.89 4.64
CA PHE A 47 -16.90 -11.64 4.68
C PHE A 47 -17.79 -10.56 5.31
N VAL A 48 -17.27 -9.87 6.34
CA VAL A 48 -18.02 -8.82 7.08
C VAL A 48 -17.20 -7.52 7.17
N PRO A 49 -17.65 -6.45 6.52
CA PRO A 49 -18.79 -6.37 5.61
C PRO A 49 -18.54 -7.14 4.29
N GLU A 50 -19.60 -7.65 3.66
CA GLU A 50 -19.53 -8.36 2.37
C GLU A 50 -19.03 -7.45 1.24
N LYS A 51 -19.41 -6.18 1.27
CA LYS A 51 -19.05 -5.18 0.25
C LYS A 51 -18.50 -3.93 0.90
N VAL A 52 -17.41 -3.42 0.33
CA VAL A 52 -16.78 -2.17 0.76
C VAL A 52 -16.59 -1.22 -0.42
N SER A 53 -16.57 0.07 -0.12
CA SER A 53 -16.28 1.12 -1.10
C SER A 53 -15.05 1.90 -0.64
N ILE A 54 -14.07 2.02 -1.52
CA ILE A 54 -12.80 2.69 -1.27
C ILE A 54 -12.44 3.61 -2.45
N LYS A 55 -11.35 4.37 -2.30
CA LYS A 55 -10.73 5.15 -3.38
C LYS A 55 -9.48 4.46 -3.90
N VAL A 56 -9.10 4.80 -5.13
CA VAL A 56 -7.82 4.38 -5.70
C VAL A 56 -6.67 4.74 -4.74
N GLY A 57 -5.76 3.79 -4.54
CA GLY A 57 -4.63 3.90 -3.62
C GLY A 57 -4.90 3.41 -2.20
N GLN A 58 -6.16 3.20 -1.81
CA GLN A 58 -6.47 2.63 -0.50
C GLN A 58 -6.26 1.12 -0.45
N THR A 59 -6.08 0.63 0.77
CA THR A 59 -5.84 -0.79 1.07
C THR A 59 -7.07 -1.39 1.74
N VAL A 60 -7.39 -2.63 1.38
CA VAL A 60 -8.29 -3.48 2.16
C VAL A 60 -7.45 -4.52 2.89
N GLU A 61 -7.78 -4.76 4.15
CA GLU A 61 -7.22 -5.81 4.97
C GLU A 61 -8.29 -6.84 5.29
N TRP A 62 -8.07 -8.08 4.91
CA TRP A 62 -8.91 -9.21 5.31
C TRP A 62 -8.31 -9.85 6.55
N ALA A 63 -9.06 -9.86 7.65
CA ALA A 63 -8.66 -10.43 8.92
C ALA A 63 -9.42 -11.73 9.20
N ASN A 64 -8.71 -12.84 9.39
CA ASN A 64 -9.33 -14.09 9.79
C ASN A 64 -9.63 -14.09 11.28
N ASP A 65 -10.87 -13.73 11.63
CA ASP A 65 -11.41 -13.75 13.00
C ASP A 65 -11.96 -15.15 13.42
N ASP A 66 -11.99 -16.10 12.48
CA ASP A 66 -12.35 -17.48 12.78
C ASP A 66 -11.21 -18.16 13.57
N THR A 67 -11.55 -18.83 14.66
CA THR A 67 -10.59 -19.53 15.52
C THR A 67 -10.35 -20.98 15.11
N THR A 68 -11.08 -21.49 14.13
CA THR A 68 -11.12 -22.92 13.78
C THR A 68 -10.76 -23.23 12.34
N MET A 69 -11.03 -22.31 11.41
CA MET A 69 -10.85 -22.55 9.98
C MET A 69 -9.86 -21.55 9.36
N THR A 70 -9.26 -21.97 8.27
CA THR A 70 -8.54 -21.10 7.35
C THR A 70 -9.50 -20.54 6.31
N HIS A 71 -9.26 -19.32 5.87
CA HIS A 71 -9.98 -18.68 4.79
C HIS A 71 -9.01 -18.28 3.67
N GLU A 72 -9.55 -17.90 2.54
CA GLU A 72 -8.81 -17.44 1.39
C GLU A 72 -9.54 -16.26 0.72
N VAL A 73 -8.81 -15.40 0.04
CA VAL A 73 -9.40 -14.29 -0.72
C VAL A 73 -8.77 -14.30 -2.09
N THR A 74 -9.54 -14.66 -3.10
CA THR A 74 -9.06 -14.68 -4.48
C THR A 74 -9.98 -13.92 -5.43
N THR A 75 -9.38 -13.26 -6.42
CA THR A 75 -10.05 -12.74 -7.62
C THR A 75 -9.65 -13.50 -8.87
N ASP A 76 -8.81 -14.53 -8.73
CA ASP A 76 -8.31 -15.33 -9.85
C ASP A 76 -9.34 -16.39 -10.25
N PRO A 77 -9.88 -16.37 -11.49
CA PRO A 77 -10.85 -17.36 -11.95
C PRO A 77 -10.28 -18.77 -12.10
N ASN A 78 -8.95 -18.94 -12.07
CA ASN A 78 -8.31 -20.25 -12.08
C ASN A 78 -8.23 -20.91 -10.69
N ILE A 79 -8.43 -20.12 -9.64
CA ILE A 79 -8.38 -20.56 -8.23
C ILE A 79 -9.78 -20.66 -7.65
N ALA A 80 -10.70 -19.76 -8.02
CA ALA A 80 -12.10 -19.82 -7.62
C ALA A 80 -12.74 -21.15 -7.99
N SER A 81 -13.65 -21.66 -7.16
CA SER A 81 -14.42 -22.88 -7.41
C SER A 81 -15.39 -22.69 -8.57
N ASP A 82 -16.00 -21.51 -8.67
CA ASP A 82 -16.76 -21.04 -9.83
C ASP A 82 -16.11 -19.76 -10.39
N PRO A 83 -15.52 -19.83 -11.60
CA PRO A 83 -14.91 -18.64 -12.23
C PRO A 83 -15.87 -17.45 -12.41
N SER A 84 -17.19 -17.68 -12.42
CA SER A 84 -18.18 -16.62 -12.57
C SER A 84 -18.40 -15.81 -11.27
N ASP A 85 -17.95 -16.30 -10.13
CA ASP A 85 -18.08 -15.63 -8.83
C ASP A 85 -17.04 -14.55 -8.61
N VAL A 86 -15.97 -14.56 -9.37
CA VAL A 86 -14.88 -13.58 -9.27
C VAL A 86 -14.80 -12.71 -10.52
N SER A 87 -14.37 -11.47 -10.34
CA SER A 87 -14.10 -10.55 -11.45
C SER A 87 -13.23 -9.37 -11.02
N ILE A 88 -12.50 -8.82 -11.99
CA ILE A 88 -11.69 -7.61 -11.82
C ILE A 88 -11.99 -6.63 -12.95
N PRO A 89 -11.81 -5.31 -12.76
CA PRO A 89 -11.93 -4.32 -13.82
C PRO A 89 -10.81 -4.46 -14.84
N GLU A 90 -11.04 -3.94 -16.05
CA GLU A 90 -10.04 -3.90 -17.10
C GLU A 90 -8.78 -3.15 -16.63
N GLY A 91 -7.61 -3.72 -16.90
CA GLY A 91 -6.31 -3.19 -16.52
C GLY A 91 -5.85 -3.58 -15.11
N ALA A 92 -6.70 -4.20 -14.29
CA ALA A 92 -6.29 -4.77 -13.01
C ALA A 92 -5.61 -6.14 -13.21
N GLN A 93 -4.83 -6.57 -12.21
CA GLN A 93 -4.29 -7.91 -12.14
C GLN A 93 -5.05 -8.71 -11.07
N PRO A 94 -5.33 -9.99 -11.31
CA PRO A 94 -5.90 -10.84 -10.27
C PRO A 94 -4.93 -10.98 -9.10
N PHE A 95 -5.50 -11.16 -7.90
CA PHE A 95 -4.73 -11.44 -6.70
C PHE A 95 -5.28 -12.67 -5.99
N ASP A 96 -4.41 -13.28 -5.22
CA ASP A 96 -4.72 -14.42 -4.37
C ASP A 96 -3.94 -14.29 -3.04
N SER A 97 -4.63 -14.53 -1.93
CA SER A 97 -4.03 -14.46 -0.60
C SER A 97 -3.37 -15.75 -0.16
N HIS A 98 -3.65 -16.86 -0.86
CA HIS A 98 -3.50 -18.20 -0.32
C HIS A 98 -4.28 -18.38 0.99
N LEU A 99 -4.15 -19.55 1.63
CA LEU A 99 -4.84 -19.83 2.89
C LEU A 99 -4.34 -18.90 4.01
N ILE A 100 -5.25 -18.16 4.60
CA ILE A 100 -5.01 -17.25 5.72
C ILE A 100 -5.38 -18.00 7.02
N PRO A 101 -4.41 -18.37 7.87
CA PRO A 101 -4.68 -19.01 9.15
C PRO A 101 -5.47 -18.12 10.10
N SER A 102 -6.09 -18.74 11.13
CA SER A 102 -6.74 -18.03 12.24
C SER A 102 -5.85 -16.93 12.84
N GLY A 103 -6.42 -15.74 13.04
CA GLY A 103 -5.75 -14.58 13.61
C GLY A 103 -4.72 -13.93 12.68
N LYS A 104 -4.64 -14.34 11.41
CA LYS A 104 -3.77 -13.72 10.41
C LYS A 104 -4.57 -12.83 9.47
N THR A 105 -3.85 -11.96 8.75
CA THR A 105 -4.42 -11.00 7.82
C THR A 105 -3.75 -11.09 6.46
N PHE A 106 -4.49 -10.65 5.45
CA PHE A 106 -3.99 -10.38 4.10
C PHE A 106 -4.33 -8.94 3.73
N ARG A 107 -3.44 -8.25 3.03
CA ARG A 107 -3.64 -6.86 2.60
C ARG A 107 -3.41 -6.72 1.11
N HIS A 108 -4.29 -5.95 0.45
CA HIS A 108 -4.15 -5.61 -0.96
C HIS A 108 -4.46 -4.13 -1.19
N GLN A 109 -3.57 -3.43 -1.92
CA GLN A 109 -3.77 -2.04 -2.31
C GLN A 109 -4.41 -1.98 -3.70
N PHE A 110 -5.50 -1.24 -3.83
CA PHE A 110 -6.25 -1.13 -5.08
C PHE A 110 -5.81 0.10 -5.88
N THR A 111 -5.19 -0.12 -7.03
CA THR A 111 -4.64 0.94 -7.89
C THR A 111 -5.47 1.20 -9.14
N VAL A 112 -6.40 0.31 -9.50
CA VAL A 112 -7.27 0.44 -10.67
C VAL A 112 -8.71 0.63 -10.20
N PRO A 113 -9.43 1.68 -10.65
CA PRO A 113 -10.83 1.89 -10.28
C PRO A 113 -11.75 0.87 -10.94
N GLY A 114 -12.84 0.53 -10.26
CA GLY A 114 -13.84 -0.40 -10.78
C GLY A 114 -14.39 -1.34 -9.71
N LEU A 115 -15.14 -2.34 -10.15
CA LEU A 115 -15.73 -3.35 -9.29
C LEU A 115 -14.88 -4.62 -9.30
N TYR A 116 -14.48 -5.05 -8.12
CA TYR A 116 -13.84 -6.34 -7.87
C TYR A 116 -14.80 -7.26 -7.14
N ARG A 117 -14.91 -8.49 -7.61
CA ARG A 117 -15.61 -9.59 -6.90
C ARG A 117 -14.56 -10.61 -6.52
N TYR A 118 -14.62 -11.10 -5.29
CA TYR A 118 -13.69 -12.09 -4.77
C TYR A 118 -14.44 -13.18 -4.01
N ALA A 119 -13.83 -14.33 -3.90
CA ALA A 119 -14.39 -15.52 -3.25
C ALA A 119 -13.40 -16.09 -2.23
N CYS A 120 -13.93 -16.95 -1.34
CA CYS A 120 -13.14 -17.85 -0.51
C CYS A 120 -13.32 -19.28 -1.06
N PRO A 121 -12.41 -19.82 -1.91
CA PRO A 121 -12.60 -21.09 -2.59
C PRO A 121 -13.00 -22.26 -1.67
N PRO A 122 -12.40 -22.42 -0.46
CA PRO A 122 -12.85 -23.47 0.47
C PRO A 122 -14.31 -23.36 0.93
N HIS A 123 -14.90 -22.16 0.90
CA HIS A 123 -16.26 -21.90 1.40
C HIS A 123 -17.17 -21.21 0.37
N GLU A 124 -16.77 -21.21 -0.89
CA GLU A 124 -17.49 -20.55 -1.98
C GLU A 124 -18.90 -21.18 -2.18
N ASN A 125 -18.99 -22.50 -2.05
CA ASN A 125 -20.28 -23.23 -2.10
C ASN A 125 -21.21 -22.90 -0.92
N ASP A 126 -20.67 -22.32 0.17
CA ASP A 126 -21.46 -21.84 1.29
C ASP A 126 -21.88 -20.36 1.09
N GLY A 127 -21.49 -19.76 -0.04
CA GLY A 127 -21.80 -18.38 -0.40
C GLY A 127 -20.80 -17.35 0.16
N MET A 128 -19.58 -17.77 0.52
CA MET A 128 -18.53 -16.85 1.01
C MET A 128 -17.93 -16.03 -0.13
N LEU A 129 -18.68 -15.02 -0.54
CA LEU A 129 -18.37 -14.09 -1.63
C LEU A 129 -18.29 -12.65 -1.11
N GLY A 130 -17.52 -11.82 -1.77
CA GLY A 130 -17.40 -10.41 -1.39
C GLY A 130 -17.08 -9.48 -2.57
N GLY A 131 -17.05 -8.18 -2.29
CA GLY A 131 -16.79 -7.19 -3.32
C GLY A 131 -16.14 -5.90 -2.80
N VAL A 132 -15.30 -5.31 -3.66
CA VAL A 132 -14.71 -3.99 -3.44
C VAL A 132 -15.08 -3.09 -4.61
N THR A 133 -15.71 -1.94 -4.32
CA THR A 133 -15.91 -0.86 -5.29
C THR A 133 -14.82 0.18 -5.10
N VAL A 134 -13.99 0.39 -6.12
CA VAL A 134 -12.89 1.34 -6.10
C VAL A 134 -13.29 2.56 -6.93
N ALA A 135 -13.51 3.70 -6.25
CA ALA A 135 -13.79 4.99 -6.89
C ALA A 135 -12.48 5.71 -7.28
N LYS A 136 -12.58 6.58 -8.30
CA LYS A 136 -11.49 7.46 -8.72
C LYS A 136 -11.16 8.51 -7.68
#